data_76d00fe814d992dd7efc4a61e3776fec
#
_entry.id   76d00fe814d992dd7efc4a61e3776fec
#
_cell.length_a   1.000
_cell.length_b   1.000
_cell.length_c   1.000
_cell.angle_alpha   90.00
_cell.angle_beta   90.00
_cell.angle_gamma   90.00
#
_symmetry.space_group_name_H-M   'P 1'
#
loop_
_entity.id
_entity.type
_entity.pdbx_description
1 polymer ?
#
loop_
_entity_poly.entity_id
_entity_poly.type
_entity_poly.pdbx_seq_one_letter_code
_entity_poly.pdbx_strand_id
1 'polypeptide(L)'
;MKTFETHDLYLASALKIHGFKIIDIKKNGNGRGIFVFEDQSNRSNFVRGYFSGELTGSLKGFSNAWADLKSLINEMEIEKSDGKRW
;
A
#
# COMPACT_ATOMS: atom_id res chain seq x y z
N MET A 1 13.58 7.33 11.52
CA MET A 1 12.39 7.54 10.66
C MET A 1 11.21 6.74 11.19
N LYS A 2 10.08 7.39 11.28
CA LYS A 2 8.86 6.70 11.70
C LYS A 2 8.17 6.11 10.48
N THR A 3 7.57 4.95 10.67
CA THR A 3 6.85 4.27 9.59
C THR A 3 5.43 3.93 10.01
N PHE A 4 4.57 3.81 9.01
CA PHE A 4 3.19 3.39 9.18
C PHE A 4 2.96 2.18 8.26
N GLU A 5 2.40 1.11 8.82
CA GLU A 5 2.17 -0.12 8.07
C GLU A 5 0.68 -0.40 7.94
N THR A 6 0.29 -0.91 6.79
CA THR A 6 -1.08 -1.36 6.58
C THR A 6 -1.08 -2.53 5.61
N HIS A 7 -2.00 -3.47 5.81
CA HIS A 7 -2.23 -4.53 4.85
C HIS A 7 -3.50 -4.28 4.03
N ASP A 8 -4.12 -3.12 4.22
CA ASP A 8 -5.31 -2.73 3.47
C ASP A 8 -4.88 -2.11 2.14
N LEU A 9 -5.12 -2.84 1.05
CA LEU A 9 -4.71 -2.40 -0.27
C LEU A 9 -5.40 -1.10 -0.68
N TYR A 10 -6.64 -0.92 -0.29
CA TYR A 10 -7.39 0.30 -0.64
C TYR A 10 -6.82 1.50 0.10
N LEU A 11 -6.54 1.34 1.39
CA LEU A 11 -5.93 2.43 2.15
C LEU A 11 -4.54 2.75 1.62
N ALA A 12 -3.75 1.72 1.31
CA ALA A 12 -2.42 1.93 0.74
C ALA A 12 -2.48 2.70 -0.57
N SER A 13 -3.46 2.38 -1.43
CA SER A 13 -3.64 3.09 -2.69
C SER A 13 -3.99 4.56 -2.45
N ALA A 14 -4.88 4.83 -1.49
CA ALA A 14 -5.25 6.19 -1.15
C ALA A 14 -4.06 6.98 -0.60
N LEU A 15 -3.26 6.36 0.25
CA LEU A 15 -2.06 7.00 0.77
C LEU A 15 -1.10 7.35 -0.36
N LYS A 16 -0.92 6.42 -1.29
CA LYS A 16 0.01 6.63 -2.40
C LYS A 16 -0.40 7.83 -3.26
N ILE A 17 -1.67 7.95 -3.63
CA ILE A 17 -2.09 9.04 -4.49
C ILE A 17 -2.08 10.39 -3.76
N HIS A 18 -2.04 10.40 -2.45
CA HIS A 18 -1.96 11.63 -1.68
C HIS A 18 -0.54 11.96 -1.24
N GLY A 19 0.45 11.32 -1.86
CA GLY A 19 1.83 11.71 -1.68
C GLY A 19 2.57 11.02 -0.57
N PHE A 20 1.97 10.05 0.09
CA PHE A 20 2.68 9.26 1.09
C PHE A 20 3.65 8.32 0.38
N LYS A 21 4.86 8.26 0.88
CA LYS A 21 5.92 7.50 0.23
C LYS A 21 5.97 6.07 0.75
N ILE A 22 5.92 5.10 -0.17
CA ILE A 22 6.16 3.70 0.17
C ILE A 22 7.66 3.49 0.27
N ILE A 23 8.09 2.89 1.37
CA ILE A 23 9.50 2.60 1.60
C ILE A 23 9.78 1.11 1.61
N ASP A 24 8.76 0.28 1.78
CA ASP A 24 8.96 -1.16 1.75
C ASP A 24 7.63 -1.87 1.55
N ILE A 25 7.69 -3.10 1.05
CA ILE A 25 6.54 -3.99 0.96
C ILE A 25 6.99 -5.32 1.52
N LYS A 26 6.27 -5.81 2.52
CA LYS A 26 6.60 -7.07 3.19
C LYS A 26 5.48 -8.06 2.96
N LYS A 27 5.77 -9.32 3.22
CA LYS A 27 4.76 -10.36 3.21
C LYS A 27 4.74 -11.02 4.57
N ASN A 28 3.55 -11.15 5.16
CA ASN A 28 3.45 -11.83 6.44
C ASN A 28 3.27 -13.33 6.24
N GLY A 29 3.20 -14.08 7.34
CA GLY A 29 3.08 -15.53 7.28
C GLY A 29 1.83 -16.05 6.59
N ASN A 30 0.80 -15.21 6.47
CA ASN A 30 -0.44 -15.57 5.80
C ASN A 30 -0.42 -15.26 4.31
N GLY A 31 0.69 -14.77 3.80
CA GLY A 31 0.79 -14.40 2.39
C GLY A 31 0.23 -13.03 2.06
N ARG A 32 -0.18 -12.26 3.05
CA ARG A 32 -0.68 -10.92 2.84
C ARG A 32 0.45 -9.93 2.66
N GLY A 33 0.24 -8.98 1.75
CA GLY A 33 1.17 -7.88 1.61
C GLY A 33 1.00 -6.88 2.73
N ILE A 34 2.11 -6.36 3.21
CA ILE A 34 2.12 -5.27 4.18
C ILE A 34 2.86 -4.12 3.53
N PHE A 35 2.18 -2.97 3.42
CA PHE A 35 2.75 -1.78 2.80
C PHE A 35 3.29 -0.88 3.89
N VAL A 36 4.57 -0.54 3.78
CA VAL A 36 5.25 0.29 4.77
C VAL A 36 5.46 1.67 4.17
N PHE A 37 4.88 2.67 4.81
CA PHE A 37 4.98 4.06 4.37
C PHE A 37 5.80 4.87 5.34
N GLU A 38 6.44 5.92 4.83
CA GLU A 38 7.04 6.93 5.69
C GLU A 38 5.91 7.66 6.40
N ASP A 39 5.95 7.67 7.74
CA ASP A 39 4.89 8.31 8.50
C ASP A 39 5.05 9.82 8.47
N GLN A 40 3.93 10.52 8.42
CA GLN A 40 3.87 11.97 8.39
C GLN A 40 2.94 12.45 9.50
N SER A 41 3.12 13.70 9.92
CA SER A 41 2.35 14.25 11.02
C SER A 41 0.84 14.27 10.74
N ASN A 42 0.45 14.34 9.48
CA ASN A 42 -0.96 14.37 9.09
C ASN A 42 -1.54 12.99 8.80
N ARG A 43 -0.77 11.92 9.00
CA ARG A 43 -1.22 10.58 8.63
C ARG A 43 -2.50 10.16 9.37
N SER A 44 -2.59 10.42 10.66
CA SER A 44 -3.78 9.99 11.40
C SER A 44 -5.03 10.74 10.95
N ASN A 45 -4.92 12.02 10.63
CA ASN A 45 -6.04 12.78 10.08
C ASN A 45 -6.43 12.24 8.70
N PHE A 46 -5.45 11.86 7.91
CA PHE A 46 -5.69 11.29 6.59
C PHE A 46 -6.45 9.97 6.71
N VAL A 47 -6.01 9.09 7.58
CA VAL A 47 -6.68 7.78 7.76
C VAL A 47 -8.10 7.99 8.26
N ARG A 48 -8.31 8.93 9.15
CA ARG A 48 -9.65 9.24 9.62
C ARG A 48 -10.55 9.73 8.48
N GLY A 49 -10.02 10.62 7.63
CA GLY A 49 -10.75 11.10 6.47
C GLY A 49 -11.09 9.98 5.48
N TYR A 50 -10.17 9.04 5.31
CA TYR A 50 -10.41 7.89 4.44
C TYR A 50 -11.61 7.07 4.94
N PHE A 51 -11.63 6.73 6.23
CA PHE A 51 -12.69 5.91 6.77
C PHE A 51 -14.03 6.64 6.90
N SER A 52 -13.99 7.96 7.05
CA SER A 52 -15.23 8.75 7.10
C SER A 52 -15.82 9.05 5.73
N GLY A 53 -15.06 8.76 4.67
CA GLY A 53 -15.52 9.03 3.31
C GLY A 53 -15.35 10.48 2.87
N GLU A 54 -14.66 11.28 3.67
CA GLU A 54 -14.44 12.70 3.35
C GLU A 54 -13.27 12.93 2.41
N LEU A 55 -12.44 11.90 2.23
CA LEU A 55 -11.26 12.03 1.40
C LEU A 55 -11.65 12.04 -0.07
N THR A 56 -11.03 12.94 -0.84
CA THR A 56 -11.28 13.03 -2.28
C THR A 56 -9.99 12.78 -3.04
N GLY A 57 -10.14 12.43 -4.31
CA GLY A 57 -8.99 12.19 -5.16
C GLY A 57 -9.43 11.71 -6.52
N SER A 58 -8.47 11.54 -7.41
CA SER A 58 -8.71 11.04 -8.75
C SER A 58 -9.07 9.56 -8.73
N LEU A 59 -10.19 9.18 -9.30
CA LEU A 59 -10.59 7.78 -9.43
C LEU A 59 -9.57 7.03 -10.29
N LYS A 60 -9.13 7.66 -11.37
CA LYS A 60 -8.12 7.04 -12.23
C LYS A 60 -6.79 6.87 -11.51
N GLY A 61 -6.38 7.89 -10.75
CA GLY A 61 -5.16 7.80 -9.96
C GLY A 61 -5.24 6.70 -8.93
N PHE A 62 -6.38 6.57 -8.26
CA PHE A 62 -6.59 5.51 -7.29
C PHE A 62 -6.51 4.13 -7.95
N SER A 63 -7.19 3.98 -9.08
CA SER A 63 -7.19 2.71 -9.81
C SER A 63 -5.78 2.32 -10.26
N ASN A 64 -5.01 3.30 -10.76
CA ASN A 64 -3.63 3.06 -11.17
C ASN A 64 -2.76 2.66 -9.98
N ALA A 65 -2.90 3.34 -8.85
CA ALA A 65 -2.14 3.02 -7.66
C ALA A 65 -2.47 1.62 -7.15
N TRP A 66 -3.77 1.28 -7.15
CA TRP A 66 -4.21 -0.04 -6.73
C TRP A 66 -3.60 -1.13 -7.60
N ALA A 67 -3.64 -0.93 -8.91
CA ALA A 67 -3.08 -1.91 -9.84
C ALA A 67 -1.57 -2.05 -9.67
N ASP A 68 -0.87 -0.94 -9.47
CA ASP A 68 0.57 -0.96 -9.27
C ASP A 68 0.95 -1.73 -8.00
N LEU A 69 0.24 -1.47 -6.90
CA LEU A 69 0.51 -2.13 -5.64
C LEU A 69 0.19 -3.61 -5.70
N LYS A 70 -0.90 -3.95 -6.38
CA LYS A 70 -1.26 -5.35 -6.57
C LYS A 70 -0.22 -6.08 -7.40
N SER A 71 0.29 -5.44 -8.43
CA SER A 71 1.35 -6.01 -9.27
C SER A 71 2.62 -6.26 -8.46
N LEU A 72 2.98 -5.32 -7.60
CA LEU A 72 4.17 -5.49 -6.76
C LEU A 72 4.04 -6.69 -5.83
N ILE A 73 2.87 -6.89 -5.24
CA ILE A 73 2.63 -8.04 -4.39
C ILE A 73 2.74 -9.33 -5.21
N ASN A 74 2.16 -9.35 -6.40
CA ASN A 74 2.21 -10.53 -7.26
C ASN A 74 3.65 -10.85 -7.70
N GLU A 75 4.44 -9.83 -7.98
CA GLU A 75 5.85 -10.03 -8.33
C GLU A 75 6.61 -10.67 -7.17
N MET A 76 6.35 -10.23 -5.97
CA MET A 76 6.98 -10.83 -4.79
C MET A 76 6.64 -12.31 -4.68
N GLU A 77 5.40 -12.67 -4.98
CA GLU A 77 4.97 -14.07 -4.94
C GLU A 77 5.66 -14.88 -6.03
N ILE A 78 5.76 -14.31 -7.23
CA ILE A 78 6.42 -14.97 -8.35
C ILE A 78 7.88 -15.21 -8.02
N GLU A 79 8.57 -14.23 -7.48
CA GLU A 79 9.98 -14.38 -7.10
C GLU A 79 10.17 -15.51 -6.11
N LYS A 80 9.30 -15.58 -5.12
CA LYS A 80 9.34 -16.64 -4.13
C LYS A 80 9.12 -18.01 -4.75
N SER A 81 8.19 -18.07 -5.70
CA SER A 81 7.87 -19.33 -6.37
C SER A 81 8.98 -19.74 -7.33
N ASP A 82 9.56 -18.78 -8.02
CA ASP A 82 10.59 -19.04 -9.03
C ASP A 82 11.78 -19.76 -8.45
N GLY A 83 12.18 -19.40 -7.24
CA GLY A 83 13.27 -20.07 -6.57
C GLY A 83 13.04 -21.56 -6.41
N LYS A 84 11.79 -21.98 -6.50
CA LYS A 84 11.44 -23.39 -6.35
C LYS A 84 11.20 -24.08 -7.67
N ARG A 85 10.81 -23.32 -8.69
CA ARG A 85 10.45 -23.91 -9.96
C ARG A 85 11.62 -24.09 -10.90
N TRP A 86 12.57 -23.23 -10.77
CA TRP A 86 13.74 -23.29 -11.63
C TRP A 86 14.83 -24.13 -10.98
#